data_1737bf4166a4122a0b3c2b6ba2863d94
#
_entry.id   1737bf4166a4122a0b3c2b6ba2863d94
#
_cell.length_a   1.000
_cell.length_b   1.000
_cell.length_c   1.000
_cell.angle_alpha   90.00
_cell.angle_beta   90.00
_cell.angle_gamma   90.00
#
_symmetry.space_group_name_H-M   'P 1'
#
loop_
_entity.id
_entity.type
_entity.pdbx_description
1 polymer ?
#
loop_
_entity_poly.entity_id
_entity_poly.type
_entity_poly.pdbx_seq_one_letter_code
_entity_poly.pdbx_strand_id
1 'polypeptide(L)'
;MANQYHEEEVIGKAYDSRLMKRLLTYARPYWKNMLLAVLMLAVITGAELARPYITKIAIDDHLLGITKPMQAFEPGSGEPETGILFENRVFVRRQFDEEPIPGAPLYQLLQHNKRFYLVENIAINPDTEEFEIVATEAEPGYRLVHGNDTYSARLMEPSEVATFRANDNRSLIRLAVIFFVIALIAFIFNYGQVYLLQYTSQKIIHNMRRQIFTHLQGMSLSFFDKNPVGRLVTRVTNDTDTLNEMYGSVLVNLFRDLFTI
;
A
#
# COMPACT_ATOMS: atom_id res chain seq x y z
N MET A 1 -64.47 17.90 0.69
CA MET A 1 -63.51 17.20 1.61
C MET A 1 -62.85 16.11 0.76
N ALA A 2 -61.68 16.40 0.26
CA ALA A 2 -60.90 15.49 -0.55
C ALA A 2 -59.95 14.69 0.36
N ASN A 3 -60.13 13.38 0.39
CA ASN A 3 -59.32 12.47 1.14
C ASN A 3 -58.05 12.19 0.29
N GLN A 4 -56.92 12.86 0.66
CA GLN A 4 -55.60 12.50 0.17
C GLN A 4 -55.16 11.23 0.90
N TYR A 5 -55.26 10.10 0.26
CA TYR A 5 -54.53 8.90 0.65
C TYR A 5 -53.07 9.14 0.31
N HIS A 6 -52.24 9.45 1.30
CA HIS A 6 -50.83 9.24 1.22
C HIS A 6 -50.61 7.71 1.17
N GLU A 7 -50.35 7.16 -0.02
CA GLU A 7 -49.68 5.88 -0.12
C GLU A 7 -48.27 6.07 0.50
N GLU A 8 -48.12 5.65 1.76
CA GLU A 8 -46.81 5.40 2.33
C GLU A 8 -46.10 4.40 1.44
N GLU A 9 -45.14 4.86 0.63
CA GLU A 9 -44.19 3.98 -0.04
C GLU A 9 -43.58 3.10 1.04
N VAL A 10 -44.00 1.84 1.06
CA VAL A 10 -43.32 0.80 1.85
C VAL A 10 -41.88 0.80 1.39
N ILE A 11 -41.00 1.34 2.24
CA ILE A 11 -39.56 1.29 2.08
C ILE A 11 -39.22 -0.19 1.91
N GLY A 12 -39.10 -0.60 0.64
CA GLY A 12 -38.84 -1.99 0.26
C GLY A 12 -37.57 -2.45 0.96
N LYS A 13 -37.58 -3.68 1.47
CA LYS A 13 -36.41 -4.33 2.05
C LYS A 13 -35.20 -4.01 1.18
N ALA A 14 -34.16 -3.39 1.75
CA ALA A 14 -32.95 -2.92 1.08
C ALA A 14 -32.24 -4.03 0.26
N TYR A 15 -32.67 -5.28 0.41
CA TYR A 15 -32.15 -6.43 -0.31
C TYR A 15 -33.29 -7.39 -0.71
N ASP A 16 -33.64 -7.40 -2.03
CA ASP A 16 -34.49 -8.42 -2.62
C ASP A 16 -33.65 -9.52 -3.27
N SER A 17 -33.56 -10.65 -2.60
CA SER A 17 -32.78 -11.82 -3.04
C SER A 17 -33.26 -12.39 -4.39
N ARG A 18 -34.54 -12.23 -4.74
CA ARG A 18 -35.09 -12.69 -6.02
C ARG A 18 -34.65 -11.80 -7.18
N LEU A 19 -34.65 -10.47 -6.96
CA LEU A 19 -34.12 -9.51 -7.93
C LEU A 19 -32.62 -9.74 -8.14
N MET A 20 -31.85 -9.87 -7.07
CA MET A 20 -30.40 -10.13 -7.15
C MET A 20 -30.12 -11.44 -7.92
N LYS A 21 -30.84 -12.52 -7.66
CA LYS A 21 -30.65 -13.79 -8.36
C LYS A 21 -30.97 -13.66 -9.87
N ARG A 22 -31.98 -12.89 -10.25
CA ARG A 22 -32.30 -12.61 -11.66
C ARG A 22 -31.20 -11.77 -12.31
N LEU A 23 -30.70 -10.74 -11.65
CA LEU A 23 -29.60 -9.90 -12.14
C LEU A 23 -28.33 -10.73 -12.34
N LEU A 24 -27.97 -11.58 -11.39
CA LEU A 24 -26.84 -12.50 -11.51
C LEU A 24 -26.99 -13.49 -12.67
N THR A 25 -28.21 -13.85 -13.07
CA THR A 25 -28.43 -14.70 -14.24
C THR A 25 -27.95 -14.03 -15.53
N TYR A 26 -28.10 -12.71 -15.67
CA TYR A 26 -27.58 -11.95 -16.80
C TYR A 26 -26.06 -11.78 -16.77
N ALA A 27 -25.46 -11.82 -15.61
CA ALA A 27 -24.00 -11.78 -15.44
C ALA A 27 -23.33 -13.14 -15.73
N ARG A 28 -24.06 -14.25 -15.60
CA ARG A 28 -23.56 -15.62 -15.76
C ARG A 28 -22.79 -15.88 -17.07
N PRO A 29 -23.21 -15.40 -18.25
CA PRO A 29 -22.45 -15.59 -19.49
C PRO A 29 -21.06 -14.95 -19.46
N TYR A 30 -20.84 -13.96 -18.59
CA TYR A 30 -19.61 -13.17 -18.47
C TYR A 30 -18.73 -13.59 -17.27
N TRP A 31 -18.96 -14.78 -16.71
CA TRP A 31 -18.23 -15.26 -15.53
C TRP A 31 -16.71 -15.25 -15.72
N LYS A 32 -16.21 -15.46 -16.97
CA LYS A 32 -14.77 -15.41 -17.28
C LYS A 32 -14.20 -14.01 -17.08
N ASN A 33 -14.92 -12.97 -17.47
CA ASN A 33 -14.52 -11.59 -17.26
C ASN A 33 -14.54 -11.23 -15.77
N MET A 34 -15.52 -11.72 -15.03
CA MET A 34 -15.60 -11.55 -13.58
C MET A 34 -14.45 -12.25 -12.87
N LEU A 35 -14.14 -13.48 -13.25
CA LEU A 35 -12.98 -14.21 -12.72
C LEU A 35 -11.67 -13.47 -13.01
N LEU A 36 -11.50 -12.98 -14.24
CA LEU A 36 -10.31 -12.20 -14.60
C LEU A 36 -10.22 -10.90 -13.78
N ALA A 37 -11.33 -10.21 -13.54
CA ALA A 37 -11.38 -9.03 -12.69
C ALA A 37 -10.98 -9.35 -11.24
N VAL A 38 -11.41 -10.50 -10.70
CA VAL A 38 -11.00 -10.98 -9.37
C VAL A 38 -9.50 -11.30 -9.31
N LEU A 39 -8.95 -11.93 -10.34
CA LEU A 39 -7.50 -12.17 -10.43
C LEU A 39 -6.71 -10.86 -10.50
N MET A 40 -7.18 -9.89 -11.29
CA MET A 40 -6.57 -8.55 -11.30
C MET A 40 -6.64 -7.88 -9.93
N LEU A 41 -7.77 -7.99 -9.22
CA LEU A 41 -7.91 -7.46 -7.88
C LEU A 41 -6.91 -8.10 -6.90
N ALA A 42 -6.71 -9.41 -6.97
CA ALA A 42 -5.71 -10.09 -6.13
C ALA A 42 -4.28 -9.56 -6.36
N VAL A 43 -3.92 -9.27 -7.62
CA VAL A 43 -2.62 -8.64 -7.94
C VAL A 43 -2.52 -7.23 -7.37
N ILE A 44 -3.58 -6.43 -7.50
CA ILE A 44 -3.65 -5.06 -6.97
C ILE A 44 -3.48 -5.09 -5.44
N THR A 45 -4.25 -5.93 -4.75
CA THR A 45 -4.19 -6.07 -3.28
C THR A 45 -2.79 -6.53 -2.83
N GLY A 46 -2.19 -7.50 -3.52
CA GLY A 46 -0.81 -7.91 -3.25
C GLY A 46 0.21 -6.77 -3.40
N ALA A 47 0.05 -5.96 -4.44
CA ALA A 47 0.90 -4.78 -4.65
C ALA A 47 0.67 -3.70 -3.57
N GLU A 48 -0.56 -3.49 -3.12
CA GLU A 48 -0.90 -2.55 -2.04
C GLU A 48 -0.31 -2.99 -0.69
N LEU A 49 -0.32 -4.28 -0.39
CA LEU A 49 0.29 -4.84 0.82
C LEU A 49 1.83 -4.81 0.79
N ALA A 50 2.43 -4.91 -0.40
CA ALA A 50 3.88 -4.85 -0.55
C ALA A 50 4.46 -3.44 -0.30
N ARG A 51 3.70 -2.36 -0.57
CA ARG A 51 4.16 -0.97 -0.43
C ARG A 51 4.59 -0.61 1.00
N PRO A 52 3.76 -0.81 2.04
CA PRO A 52 4.16 -0.50 3.41
C PRO A 52 5.36 -1.34 3.87
N TYR A 53 5.47 -2.58 3.42
CA TYR A 53 6.60 -3.44 3.73
C TYR A 53 7.92 -2.91 3.15
N ILE A 54 7.92 -2.51 1.86
CA ILE A 54 9.09 -1.90 1.21
C ILE A 54 9.45 -0.58 1.89
N THR A 55 8.45 0.23 2.24
CA THR A 55 8.66 1.51 2.93
C THR A 55 9.29 1.28 4.32
N LYS A 56 8.83 0.26 5.04
CA LYS A 56 9.42 -0.14 6.31
C LYS A 56 10.90 -0.49 6.16
N ILE A 57 11.26 -1.37 5.21
CA ILE A 57 12.67 -1.74 4.96
C ILE A 57 13.50 -0.50 4.59
N ALA A 58 12.95 0.39 3.74
CA ALA A 58 13.67 1.59 3.34
C ALA A 58 13.96 2.53 4.52
N ILE A 59 13.03 2.64 5.46
CA ILE A 59 13.19 3.48 6.66
C ILE A 59 14.08 2.78 7.68
N ASP A 60 13.72 1.58 8.12
CA ASP A 60 14.35 0.92 9.28
C ASP A 60 15.78 0.46 8.98
N ASP A 61 16.04 -0.04 7.76
CA ASP A 61 17.34 -0.63 7.44
C ASP A 61 18.30 0.35 6.75
N HIS A 62 17.77 1.35 6.04
CA HIS A 62 18.61 2.22 5.23
C HIS A 62 18.56 3.70 5.64
N LEU A 63 17.41 4.22 6.05
CA LEU A 63 17.31 5.62 6.47
C LEU A 63 17.77 5.78 7.93
N LEU A 64 17.19 4.98 8.83
CA LEU A 64 17.54 4.92 10.26
C LEU A 64 18.68 3.94 10.54
N GLY A 65 18.96 3.07 9.59
CA GLY A 65 20.01 2.05 9.72
C GLY A 65 21.41 2.59 10.03
N ILE A 66 21.68 3.87 9.70
CA ILE A 66 22.95 4.52 10.04
C ILE A 66 23.16 4.70 11.56
N THR A 67 22.07 4.81 12.32
CA THR A 67 22.10 4.98 13.77
C THR A 67 22.09 3.65 14.53
N LYS A 68 22.00 2.51 13.83
CA LYS A 68 22.11 1.19 14.46
C LYS A 68 23.50 0.97 15.04
N PRO A 69 23.63 0.23 16.16
CA PRO A 69 24.92 -0.14 16.70
C PRO A 69 25.74 -0.96 15.68
N MET A 70 27.05 -0.78 15.67
CA MET A 70 27.96 -1.46 14.77
C MET A 70 29.10 -2.08 15.58
N GLN A 71 29.58 -3.25 15.16
CA GLN A 71 30.79 -3.83 15.70
C GLN A 71 31.93 -3.72 14.70
N ALA A 72 33.10 -3.33 15.18
CA ALA A 72 34.28 -3.18 14.35
C ALA A 72 35.18 -4.40 14.47
N PHE A 73 35.59 -4.94 13.32
CA PHE A 73 36.45 -6.11 13.17
C PHE A 73 37.75 -5.73 12.45
N GLU A 74 38.81 -6.48 12.67
CA GLU A 74 40.00 -6.36 11.86
C GLU A 74 39.80 -7.02 10.49
N PRO A 75 40.29 -6.43 9.39
CA PRO A 75 40.14 -7.00 8.07
C PRO A 75 40.70 -8.44 7.98
N GLY A 76 39.91 -9.38 7.52
CA GLY A 76 40.30 -10.79 7.37
C GLY A 76 40.05 -11.67 8.58
N SER A 77 39.37 -11.17 9.63
CA SER A 77 39.08 -11.93 10.86
C SER A 77 37.84 -12.83 10.76
N GLY A 78 37.31 -13.06 9.53
CA GLY A 78 36.11 -13.90 9.27
C GLY A 78 34.79 -13.12 9.42
N GLU A 79 34.84 -11.80 9.22
CA GLU A 79 33.71 -10.91 9.23
C GLU A 79 32.73 -11.18 8.07
N PRO A 80 31.45 -10.80 8.22
CA PRO A 80 30.48 -10.86 7.15
C PRO A 80 30.88 -10.01 5.94
N GLU A 81 30.69 -10.48 4.72
CA GLU A 81 31.00 -9.78 3.46
C GLU A 81 30.29 -8.41 3.29
N THR A 82 29.32 -8.09 4.16
CA THR A 82 28.48 -6.89 4.09
C THR A 82 28.97 -5.73 4.96
N GLY A 83 30.18 -5.80 5.51
CA GLY A 83 30.75 -4.74 6.37
C GLY A 83 31.15 -3.48 5.61
N ILE A 84 31.21 -2.36 6.33
CA ILE A 84 31.66 -1.06 5.83
C ILE A 84 33.14 -0.89 6.23
N LEU A 85 34.02 -0.80 5.23
CA LEU A 85 35.44 -0.56 5.50
C LEU A 85 35.67 0.94 5.81
N PHE A 86 36.15 1.23 7.03
CA PHE A 86 36.50 2.55 7.46
C PHE A 86 37.70 2.49 8.45
N GLU A 87 38.71 3.34 8.26
CA GLU A 87 39.95 3.39 9.07
C GLU A 87 40.62 2.02 9.32
N ASN A 88 40.73 1.20 8.28
CA ASN A 88 41.29 -0.16 8.33
C ASN A 88 40.53 -1.10 9.30
N ARG A 89 39.24 -0.87 9.53
CA ARG A 89 38.34 -1.75 10.27
C ARG A 89 37.06 -1.99 9.43
N VAL A 90 36.47 -3.14 9.64
CA VAL A 90 35.20 -3.50 8.99
C VAL A 90 34.08 -3.34 10.01
N PHE A 91 33.19 -2.38 9.77
CA PHE A 91 32.04 -2.09 10.62
C PHE A 91 30.82 -2.88 10.12
N VAL A 92 30.28 -3.74 10.98
CA VAL A 92 29.10 -4.56 10.70
C VAL A 92 27.95 -4.07 11.57
N ARG A 93 26.83 -3.69 10.96
CA ARG A 93 25.63 -3.25 11.67
C ARG A 93 24.96 -4.40 12.38
N ARG A 94 24.44 -4.11 13.58
CA ARG A 94 23.68 -5.05 14.42
C ARG A 94 22.30 -4.49 14.72
N GLN A 95 21.37 -5.37 15.07
CA GLN A 95 20.10 -4.91 15.61
C GLN A 95 20.27 -4.54 17.08
N PHE A 96 19.39 -3.68 17.63
CA PHE A 96 19.48 -3.23 19.03
C PHE A 96 19.28 -4.36 20.04
N ASP A 97 18.56 -5.43 19.64
CA ASP A 97 18.25 -6.61 20.44
C ASP A 97 19.28 -7.74 20.28
N GLU A 98 20.27 -7.60 19.40
CA GLU A 98 21.31 -8.60 19.21
C GLU A 98 22.43 -8.46 20.25
N GLU A 99 22.80 -9.56 20.88
CA GLU A 99 23.96 -9.59 21.80
C GLU A 99 25.27 -9.31 21.04
N PRO A 100 26.11 -8.40 21.53
CA PRO A 100 27.39 -8.09 20.88
C PRO A 100 28.33 -9.30 20.91
N ILE A 101 29.06 -9.51 19.82
CA ILE A 101 30.07 -10.56 19.72
C ILE A 101 31.23 -10.20 20.69
N PRO A 102 31.62 -11.10 21.60
CA PRO A 102 32.71 -10.84 22.52
C PRO A 102 34.02 -10.54 21.80
N GLY A 103 34.74 -9.49 22.26
CA GLY A 103 36.06 -9.12 21.73
C GLY A 103 36.02 -8.13 20.55
N ALA A 104 34.89 -7.81 19.97
CA ALA A 104 34.77 -6.75 18.96
C ALA A 104 34.19 -5.48 19.58
N PRO A 105 34.89 -4.32 19.49
CA PRO A 105 34.42 -3.08 20.06
C PRO A 105 33.11 -2.62 19.37
N LEU A 106 32.22 -2.05 20.17
CA LEU A 106 30.93 -1.55 19.74
C LEU A 106 31.03 -0.07 19.40
N TYR A 107 30.40 0.35 18.33
CA TYR A 107 30.31 1.74 17.88
C TYR A 107 28.91 2.08 17.48
N GLN A 108 28.54 3.36 17.58
CA GLN A 108 27.27 3.84 17.08
C GLN A 108 27.41 5.24 16.49
N LEU A 109 26.80 5.50 15.35
CA LEU A 109 26.67 6.82 14.76
C LEU A 109 25.39 7.48 15.27
N LEU A 110 25.55 8.56 16.04
CA LEU A 110 24.42 9.31 16.58
C LEU A 110 24.39 10.72 15.98
N GLN A 111 23.17 11.19 15.69
CA GLN A 111 22.94 12.52 15.15
C GLN A 111 22.50 13.46 16.26
N HIS A 112 23.26 14.55 16.44
CA HIS A 112 22.90 15.64 17.34
C HIS A 112 23.17 17.00 16.67
N ASN A 113 22.21 17.92 16.71
CA ASN A 113 22.31 19.25 16.08
C ASN A 113 22.74 19.22 14.59
N LYS A 114 22.20 18.30 13.82
CA LYS A 114 22.49 18.07 12.37
C LYS A 114 23.93 17.60 12.09
N ARG A 115 24.71 17.20 13.09
CA ARG A 115 26.03 16.64 12.96
C ARG A 115 26.02 15.19 13.40
N PHE A 116 26.90 14.37 12.84
CA PHE A 116 27.05 12.98 13.21
C PHE A 116 28.29 12.79 14.09
N TYR A 117 28.14 11.96 15.10
CA TYR A 117 29.20 11.61 16.04
C TYR A 117 29.32 10.09 16.09
N LEU A 118 30.56 9.61 15.95
CA LEU A 118 30.88 8.20 16.18
C LEU A 118 31.19 8.04 17.67
N VAL A 119 30.38 7.23 18.34
CA VAL A 119 30.47 6.99 19.78
C VAL A 119 30.91 5.56 20.02
N GLU A 120 31.86 5.37 20.93
CA GLU A 120 32.42 4.06 21.29
C GLU A 120 31.68 3.44 22.49
N ASN A 121 31.58 2.10 22.48
CA ASN A 121 31.04 1.28 23.57
C ASN A 121 29.63 1.63 24.02
N ILE A 122 28.76 2.01 23.07
CA ILE A 122 27.38 2.33 23.35
C ILE A 122 26.46 1.65 22.34
N ALA A 123 25.25 1.27 22.81
CA ALA A 123 24.12 0.89 21.99
C ALA A 123 22.87 1.45 22.64
N ILE A 124 22.44 2.61 22.21
CA ILE A 124 21.20 3.27 22.65
C ILE A 124 20.25 3.40 21.47
N ASN A 125 18.97 3.36 21.75
CA ASN A 125 17.96 3.68 20.74
C ASN A 125 17.71 5.21 20.74
N PRO A 126 18.19 5.97 19.73
CA PRO A 126 18.09 7.42 19.72
C PRO A 126 16.65 7.94 19.63
N ASP A 127 15.67 7.07 19.28
CA ASP A 127 14.26 7.44 19.19
C ASP A 127 13.53 7.33 20.54
N THR A 128 14.09 6.57 21.49
CA THR A 128 13.45 6.28 22.78
C THR A 128 14.27 6.74 23.99
N GLU A 129 15.57 6.96 23.80
CA GLU A 129 16.49 7.28 24.86
C GLU A 129 17.09 8.68 24.69
N GLU A 130 17.06 9.49 25.74
CA GLU A 130 17.63 10.83 25.73
C GLU A 130 19.13 10.79 25.92
N PHE A 131 19.86 11.55 25.12
CA PHE A 131 21.30 11.74 25.22
C PHE A 131 21.70 13.18 24.88
N GLU A 132 22.83 13.63 25.41
CA GLU A 132 23.39 14.93 25.12
C GLU A 132 24.86 14.78 24.66
N ILE A 133 25.27 15.61 23.70
CA ILE A 133 26.68 15.65 23.25
C ILE A 133 27.27 16.97 23.66
N VAL A 134 28.31 16.89 24.49
CA VAL A 134 29.01 18.02 25.07
C VAL A 134 30.44 18.08 24.52
N ALA A 135 30.90 19.31 24.18
CA ALA A 135 32.28 19.54 23.79
C ALA A 135 33.20 19.44 25.03
N THR A 136 34.35 18.83 24.83
CA THR A 136 35.36 18.69 25.89
C THR A 136 36.76 19.11 25.38
N GLU A 137 37.64 19.56 26.26
CA GLU A 137 39.02 19.87 25.91
C GLU A 137 39.88 18.61 25.71
N ALA A 138 39.42 17.45 26.21
CA ALA A 138 40.09 16.18 26.03
C ALA A 138 39.80 15.57 24.67
N GLU A 139 40.77 14.97 24.01
CA GLU A 139 40.48 14.19 22.78
C GLU A 139 39.53 13.02 23.08
N PRO A 140 38.58 12.74 22.18
CA PRO A 140 38.40 13.24 20.80
C PRO A 140 37.59 14.53 20.65
N GLY A 141 37.48 15.39 21.66
CA GLY A 141 36.87 16.72 21.58
C GLY A 141 35.37 16.76 21.90
N TYR A 142 34.69 15.61 21.99
CA TYR A 142 33.28 15.50 22.36
C TYR A 142 33.03 14.30 23.28
N ARG A 143 32.03 14.41 24.13
CA ARG A 143 31.51 13.31 24.95
C ARG A 143 30.00 13.23 24.83
N LEU A 144 29.51 12.00 24.77
CA LEU A 144 28.10 11.72 24.90
C LEU A 144 27.79 11.43 26.37
N VAL A 145 26.77 12.08 26.89
CA VAL A 145 26.20 11.86 28.23
C VAL A 145 24.87 11.14 28.07
N HIS A 146 24.76 9.97 28.69
CA HIS A 146 23.52 9.19 28.73
C HIS A 146 23.30 8.71 30.17
N GLY A 147 22.25 9.25 30.83
CA GLY A 147 22.04 9.04 32.26
C GLY A 147 23.23 9.52 33.12
N ASN A 148 23.86 8.61 33.84
CA ASN A 148 25.06 8.89 34.66
C ASN A 148 26.39 8.54 33.97
N ASP A 149 26.33 7.94 32.78
CA ASP A 149 27.51 7.47 32.06
C ASP A 149 27.95 8.46 30.98
N THR A 150 29.25 8.47 30.73
CA THR A 150 29.86 9.31 29.70
C THR A 150 30.67 8.46 28.73
N TYR A 151 30.46 8.67 27.44
CA TYR A 151 31.11 7.92 26.37
C TYR A 151 31.97 8.86 25.51
N SER A 152 33.05 8.33 24.96
CA SER A 152 33.89 9.05 24.01
C SER A 152 33.15 9.23 22.68
N ALA A 153 33.08 10.45 22.16
CA ALA A 153 32.40 10.78 20.93
C ALA A 153 33.29 11.58 19.99
N ARG A 154 33.41 11.15 18.74
CA ARG A 154 34.17 11.84 17.70
C ARG A 154 33.22 12.46 16.69
N LEU A 155 33.43 13.74 16.37
CA LEU A 155 32.70 14.41 15.29
C LEU A 155 33.10 13.81 13.94
N MET A 156 32.15 13.40 13.15
CA MET A 156 32.34 12.84 11.82
C MET A 156 32.23 13.92 10.74
N GLU A 157 33.18 13.90 9.81
CA GLU A 157 33.09 14.75 8.63
C GLU A 157 32.01 14.24 7.66
N PRO A 158 31.41 15.12 6.84
CA PRO A 158 30.39 14.69 5.86
C PRO A 158 30.87 13.62 4.87
N SER A 159 32.15 13.62 4.52
CA SER A 159 32.82 12.63 3.68
C SER A 159 32.90 11.25 4.34
N GLU A 160 33.16 11.21 5.63
CA GLU A 160 33.22 9.99 6.44
C GLU A 160 31.79 9.39 6.58
N VAL A 161 30.81 10.24 6.92
CA VAL A 161 29.39 9.82 6.96
C VAL A 161 28.92 9.29 5.62
N ALA A 162 29.37 9.88 4.51
CA ALA A 162 29.03 9.40 3.17
C ALA A 162 29.53 7.97 2.91
N THR A 163 30.67 7.58 3.49
CA THR A 163 31.19 6.19 3.40
C THR A 163 30.23 5.21 4.08
N PHE A 164 29.73 5.53 5.27
CA PHE A 164 28.74 4.71 5.97
C PHE A 164 27.39 4.65 5.24
N ARG A 165 27.04 5.68 4.46
CA ARG A 165 25.79 5.75 3.67
C ARG A 165 25.91 5.21 2.25
N ALA A 166 27.10 4.93 1.75
CA ALA A 166 27.30 4.57 0.34
C ALA A 166 26.49 3.33 -0.07
N ASN A 167 26.46 2.29 0.77
CA ASN A 167 25.69 1.08 0.54
C ASN A 167 24.18 1.32 0.71
N ASP A 168 23.79 2.17 1.65
CA ASP A 168 22.39 2.53 1.88
C ASP A 168 21.80 3.27 0.71
N ASN A 169 22.52 4.26 0.16
CA ASN A 169 22.07 5.01 -1.01
C ASN A 169 21.80 4.11 -2.21
N ARG A 170 22.67 3.12 -2.47
CA ARG A 170 22.48 2.17 -3.56
C ARG A 170 21.26 1.27 -3.32
N SER A 171 21.08 0.82 -2.08
CA SER A 171 19.93 0.00 -1.68
C SER A 171 18.62 0.80 -1.71
N LEU A 172 18.63 2.04 -1.26
CA LEU A 172 17.46 2.96 -1.34
C LEU A 172 17.03 3.20 -2.79
N ILE A 173 17.99 3.43 -3.71
CA ILE A 173 17.68 3.57 -5.14
C ILE A 173 17.05 2.29 -5.67
N ARG A 174 17.58 1.12 -5.32
CA ARG A 174 17.02 -0.17 -5.73
C ARG A 174 15.60 -0.37 -5.18
N LEU A 175 15.37 -0.08 -3.91
CA LEU A 175 14.04 -0.15 -3.29
C LEU A 175 13.07 0.84 -3.92
N ALA A 176 13.52 2.05 -4.25
CA ALA A 176 12.71 3.05 -4.95
C ALA A 176 12.28 2.56 -6.34
N VAL A 177 13.19 1.91 -7.09
CA VAL A 177 12.86 1.32 -8.40
C VAL A 177 11.86 0.18 -8.23
N ILE A 178 12.06 -0.72 -7.27
CA ILE A 178 11.12 -1.83 -6.98
C ILE A 178 9.75 -1.27 -6.61
N PHE A 179 9.69 -0.27 -5.74
CA PHE A 179 8.45 0.41 -5.34
C PHE A 179 7.73 1.02 -6.55
N PHE A 180 8.48 1.69 -7.42
CA PHE A 180 7.92 2.28 -8.63
C PHE A 180 7.36 1.23 -9.58
N VAL A 181 8.08 0.12 -9.79
CA VAL A 181 7.62 -0.99 -10.65
C VAL A 181 6.33 -1.61 -10.08
N ILE A 182 6.26 -1.85 -8.78
CA ILE A 182 5.06 -2.38 -8.12
C ILE A 182 3.89 -1.38 -8.25
N ALA A 183 4.14 -0.09 -8.08
CA ALA A 183 3.13 0.95 -8.26
C ALA A 183 2.62 1.00 -9.71
N LEU A 184 3.51 0.85 -10.69
CA LEU A 184 3.15 0.83 -12.11
C LEU A 184 2.31 -0.43 -12.46
N ILE A 185 2.70 -1.59 -11.95
CA ILE A 185 1.92 -2.82 -12.10
C ILE A 185 0.53 -2.64 -11.52
N ALA A 186 0.41 -2.16 -10.28
CA ALA A 186 -0.87 -1.90 -9.64
C ALA A 186 -1.74 -0.94 -10.45
N PHE A 187 -1.14 0.12 -11.00
CA PHE A 187 -1.84 1.10 -11.85
C PHE A 187 -2.40 0.45 -13.13
N ILE A 188 -1.58 -0.32 -13.84
CA ILE A 188 -1.99 -1.01 -15.10
C ILE A 188 -3.12 -2.01 -14.82
N PHE A 189 -2.98 -2.81 -13.76
CA PHE A 189 -4.00 -3.79 -13.40
C PHE A 189 -5.30 -3.13 -12.92
N ASN A 190 -5.22 -2.04 -12.15
CA ASN A 190 -6.38 -1.27 -11.72
C ASN A 190 -7.14 -0.67 -12.91
N TYR A 191 -6.43 -0.02 -13.83
CA TYR A 191 -7.03 0.50 -15.06
C TYR A 191 -7.68 -0.62 -15.88
N GLY A 192 -6.98 -1.73 -16.09
CA GLY A 192 -7.49 -2.88 -16.82
C GLY A 192 -8.74 -3.50 -16.17
N GLN A 193 -8.75 -3.61 -14.84
CA GLN A 193 -9.90 -4.12 -14.08
C GLN A 193 -11.13 -3.24 -14.25
N VAL A 194 -10.99 -1.93 -14.05
CA VAL A 194 -12.09 -0.97 -14.21
C VAL A 194 -12.63 -1.03 -15.63
N TYR A 195 -11.76 -1.01 -16.63
CA TYR A 195 -12.16 -1.11 -18.04
C TYR A 195 -12.92 -2.42 -18.34
N LEU A 196 -12.41 -3.56 -17.87
CA LEU A 196 -13.01 -4.88 -18.07
C LEU A 196 -14.42 -4.96 -17.44
N LEU A 197 -14.56 -4.44 -16.22
CA LEU A 197 -15.85 -4.43 -15.52
C LEU A 197 -16.84 -3.49 -16.20
N GLN A 198 -16.41 -2.30 -16.60
CA GLN A 198 -17.25 -1.35 -17.34
C GLN A 198 -17.72 -1.93 -18.70
N TYR A 199 -16.79 -2.54 -19.44
CA TYR A 199 -17.12 -3.22 -20.68
C TYR A 199 -18.14 -4.34 -20.47
N THR A 200 -17.96 -5.14 -19.42
CA THR A 200 -18.85 -6.26 -19.08
C THR A 200 -20.23 -5.75 -18.69
N SER A 201 -20.32 -4.71 -17.86
CA SER A 201 -21.56 -4.05 -17.49
C SER A 201 -22.34 -3.56 -18.71
N GLN A 202 -21.66 -2.84 -19.61
CA GLN A 202 -22.30 -2.36 -20.87
C GLN A 202 -22.83 -3.50 -21.73
N LYS A 203 -22.13 -4.64 -21.81
CA LYS A 203 -22.62 -5.82 -22.54
C LYS A 203 -23.85 -6.44 -21.89
N ILE A 204 -23.88 -6.52 -20.57
CA ILE A 204 -25.06 -7.03 -19.82
C ILE A 204 -26.27 -6.13 -20.10
N ILE A 205 -26.12 -4.82 -19.94
CA ILE A 205 -27.19 -3.85 -20.15
C ILE A 205 -27.69 -3.85 -21.59
N HIS A 206 -26.77 -3.89 -22.56
CA HIS A 206 -27.13 -3.99 -23.96
C HIS A 206 -28.01 -5.24 -24.25
N ASN A 207 -27.64 -6.40 -23.72
CA ASN A 207 -28.40 -7.63 -23.88
C ASN A 207 -29.76 -7.56 -23.17
N MET A 208 -29.85 -6.95 -22.00
CA MET A 208 -31.11 -6.71 -21.29
C MET A 208 -32.03 -5.80 -22.11
N ARG A 209 -31.52 -4.65 -22.57
CA ARG A 209 -32.29 -3.73 -23.43
C ARG A 209 -32.82 -4.43 -24.68
N ARG A 210 -31.98 -5.20 -25.35
CA ARG A 210 -32.37 -5.96 -26.54
C ARG A 210 -33.47 -6.95 -26.24
N GLN A 211 -33.39 -7.70 -25.15
CA GLN A 211 -34.42 -8.66 -24.75
C GLN A 211 -35.75 -7.98 -24.42
N ILE A 212 -35.70 -6.88 -23.64
CA ILE A 212 -36.89 -6.10 -23.29
C ILE A 212 -37.55 -5.54 -24.57
N PHE A 213 -36.73 -4.95 -25.44
CA PHE A 213 -37.24 -4.36 -26.70
C PHE A 213 -37.87 -5.43 -27.62
N THR A 214 -37.21 -6.58 -27.78
CA THR A 214 -37.77 -7.70 -28.56
C THR A 214 -39.08 -8.19 -27.96
N HIS A 215 -39.19 -8.27 -26.64
CA HIS A 215 -40.40 -8.64 -25.95
C HIS A 215 -41.55 -7.62 -26.19
N LEU A 216 -41.24 -6.34 -26.09
CA LEU A 216 -42.20 -5.27 -26.35
C LEU A 216 -42.70 -5.30 -27.79
N GLN A 217 -41.86 -5.57 -28.79
CA GLN A 217 -42.28 -5.67 -30.20
C GLN A 217 -43.25 -6.83 -30.43
N GLY A 218 -43.23 -7.87 -29.60
CA GLY A 218 -44.15 -9.00 -29.67
C GLY A 218 -45.49 -8.77 -28.96
N MET A 219 -45.70 -7.61 -28.30
CA MET A 219 -46.94 -7.31 -27.59
C MET A 219 -48.07 -6.95 -28.53
N SER A 220 -49.32 -7.23 -28.11
CA SER A 220 -50.52 -6.89 -28.85
C SER A 220 -50.79 -5.38 -28.86
N LEU A 221 -51.54 -4.91 -29.87
CA LEU A 221 -51.94 -3.50 -29.98
C LEU A 221 -52.69 -3.01 -28.73
N SER A 222 -53.55 -3.87 -28.15
CA SER A 222 -54.31 -3.57 -26.94
C SER A 222 -53.39 -3.32 -25.69
N PHE A 223 -52.17 -3.83 -25.70
CA PHE A 223 -51.20 -3.52 -24.66
C PHE A 223 -50.70 -2.07 -24.78
N PHE A 224 -50.43 -1.60 -26.01
CA PHE A 224 -49.95 -0.24 -26.25
C PHE A 224 -51.04 0.81 -26.03
N ASP A 225 -52.34 0.44 -26.30
CA ASP A 225 -53.46 1.33 -25.98
C ASP A 225 -53.56 1.62 -24.47
N LYS A 226 -53.20 0.65 -23.62
CA LYS A 226 -53.22 0.78 -22.16
C LYS A 226 -51.91 1.35 -21.57
N ASN A 227 -50.82 1.24 -22.30
CA ASN A 227 -49.49 1.63 -21.83
C ASN A 227 -48.84 2.60 -22.82
N PRO A 228 -48.83 3.89 -22.55
CA PRO A 228 -48.23 4.88 -23.45
C PRO A 228 -46.77 4.55 -23.80
N VAL A 229 -46.47 4.55 -25.11
CA VAL A 229 -45.15 4.19 -25.65
C VAL A 229 -44.02 5.00 -24.99
N GLY A 230 -44.23 6.30 -24.73
CA GLY A 230 -43.23 7.14 -24.05
C GLY A 230 -42.84 6.62 -22.66
N ARG A 231 -43.78 6.13 -21.86
CA ARG A 231 -43.50 5.53 -20.55
C ARG A 231 -42.68 4.24 -20.66
N LEU A 232 -43.00 3.41 -21.68
CA LEU A 232 -42.26 2.18 -21.92
C LEU A 232 -40.82 2.46 -22.37
N VAL A 233 -40.64 3.44 -23.26
CA VAL A 233 -39.30 3.88 -23.68
C VAL A 233 -38.49 4.39 -22.50
N THR A 234 -39.09 5.27 -21.67
CA THR A 234 -38.37 5.80 -20.47
C THR A 234 -37.94 4.67 -19.52
N ARG A 235 -38.82 3.66 -19.29
CA ARG A 235 -38.46 2.51 -18.47
C ARG A 235 -37.32 1.68 -19.09
N VAL A 236 -37.33 1.44 -20.38
CA VAL A 236 -36.30 0.67 -21.07
C VAL A 236 -34.95 1.42 -21.07
N THR A 237 -34.96 2.76 -21.09
CA THR A 237 -33.73 3.56 -21.07
C THR A 237 -33.27 3.85 -19.65
N ASN A 238 -34.04 4.59 -18.87
CA ASN A 238 -33.61 5.10 -17.57
C ASN A 238 -33.48 4.00 -16.51
N ASP A 239 -34.45 3.07 -16.41
CA ASP A 239 -34.35 2.01 -15.39
C ASP A 239 -33.18 1.06 -15.69
N THR A 240 -32.85 0.84 -16.97
CA THR A 240 -31.65 0.06 -17.31
C THR A 240 -30.35 0.81 -17.10
N ASP A 241 -30.33 2.16 -17.15
CA ASP A 241 -29.15 2.94 -16.80
C ASP A 241 -28.86 2.88 -15.30
N THR A 242 -29.88 2.92 -14.46
CA THR A 242 -29.72 2.69 -13.01
C THR A 242 -29.15 1.30 -12.72
N LEU A 243 -29.56 0.26 -13.47
CA LEU A 243 -28.96 -1.06 -13.37
C LEU A 243 -27.49 -1.09 -13.82
N ASN A 244 -27.11 -0.27 -14.81
CA ASN A 244 -25.72 -0.15 -15.25
C ASN A 244 -24.82 0.40 -14.12
N GLU A 245 -25.27 1.44 -13.42
CA GLU A 245 -24.57 1.97 -12.26
C GLU A 245 -24.41 0.91 -11.16
N MET A 246 -25.46 0.11 -10.93
CA MET A 246 -25.43 -0.98 -9.97
C MET A 246 -24.41 -2.06 -10.36
N TYR A 247 -24.37 -2.52 -11.62
CA TYR A 247 -23.38 -3.50 -12.08
C TYR A 247 -21.95 -2.93 -12.09
N GLY A 248 -21.79 -1.66 -12.44
CA GLY A 248 -20.48 -1.01 -12.53
C GLY A 248 -19.88 -0.65 -11.17
N SER A 249 -20.68 -0.19 -10.21
CA SER A 249 -20.19 0.30 -8.93
C SER A 249 -20.33 -0.71 -7.79
N VAL A 250 -21.50 -1.35 -7.65
CA VAL A 250 -21.78 -2.22 -6.50
C VAL A 250 -20.97 -3.49 -6.55
N LEU A 251 -20.83 -4.15 -7.71
CA LEU A 251 -20.02 -5.36 -7.83
C LEU A 251 -18.54 -5.07 -7.60
N VAL A 252 -18.02 -3.96 -8.14
CA VAL A 252 -16.62 -3.55 -7.94
C VAL A 252 -16.34 -3.30 -6.45
N ASN A 253 -17.20 -2.52 -5.79
CA ASN A 253 -17.04 -2.18 -4.39
C ASN A 253 -17.20 -3.42 -3.48
N LEU A 254 -18.18 -4.27 -3.72
CA LEU A 254 -18.37 -5.51 -2.96
C LEU A 254 -17.12 -6.41 -3.00
N PHE A 255 -16.52 -6.58 -4.18
CA PHE A 255 -15.29 -7.37 -4.29
C PHE A 255 -14.10 -6.66 -3.64
N ARG A 256 -13.97 -5.33 -3.82
CA ARG A 256 -12.91 -4.56 -3.16
C ARG A 256 -13.02 -4.66 -1.64
N ASP A 257 -14.20 -4.42 -1.07
CA ASP A 257 -14.42 -4.42 0.37
C ASP A 257 -14.19 -5.81 0.99
N LEU A 258 -14.53 -6.88 0.27
CA LEU A 258 -14.29 -8.26 0.72
C LEU A 258 -12.80 -8.60 0.83
N PHE A 259 -11.93 -7.96 0.02
CA PHE A 259 -10.48 -8.22 0.02
C PHE A 259 -9.67 -7.15 0.77
N THR A 260 -10.29 -6.04 1.17
CA THR A 260 -9.61 -4.94 1.90
C THR A 260 -9.80 -5.03 3.41
N ILE A 261 -10.77 -5.82 3.86
CA ILE A 261 -10.99 -6.18 5.27
C ILE A 261 -10.11 -7.37 5.64
#